data_517b740c972190e1dd69bc75aa8415e2
#
_entry.id   517b740c972190e1dd69bc75aa8415e2
#
_cell.length_a   1.000
_cell.length_b   1.000
_cell.length_c   1.000
_cell.angle_alpha   90.00
_cell.angle_beta   90.00
_cell.angle_gamma   90.00
#
_symmetry.space_group_name_H-M   'P 1'
#
loop_
_entity.id
_entity.type
_entity.pdbx_description
1 polymer ?
#
loop_
_entity_poly.entity_id
_entity_poly.type
_entity_poly.pdbx_seq_one_letter_code
_entity_poly.pdbx_strand_id
1 'polypeptide(L)'
;MAGQQLGLPLSYSPVPIFLPWIRIPRMMSPCAEKFYFRKKGGGIIMEQTKIREQVIDDLKQYPELKKKVILLRYEQEHPAKISDSEVIDSMALSRPVSDGIRPAGFISDKTMRIATQFRDKKDRLNQETIMEIAQELYTVEQQISKLEFYVSQLEEKQAEVTRKYYFEGKTWGELQREMHLAPRTLLKRRDDGLDALVSIYSYIGQVKGDRRNT
;
A
#
# COMPACT_ATOMS: atom_id res chain seq x y z
N MET A 1 -4.67 -6.14 54.55
CA MET A 1 -5.94 -5.84 53.89
C MET A 1 -5.64 -5.57 52.42
N ALA A 2 -6.28 -6.27 51.58
CA ALA A 2 -5.92 -6.67 50.25
C ALA A 2 -5.74 -5.50 49.23
N GLY A 3 -4.55 -5.46 48.60
CA GLY A 3 -4.29 -4.65 47.43
C GLY A 3 -4.68 -5.42 46.17
N GLN A 4 -5.61 -4.88 45.41
CA GLN A 4 -5.94 -5.38 44.07
C GLN A 4 -4.96 -4.78 43.07
N GLN A 5 -4.12 -5.63 42.50
CA GLN A 5 -3.31 -5.34 41.32
C GLN A 5 -4.22 -5.37 40.07
N LEU A 6 -4.41 -4.24 39.45
CA LEU A 6 -5.05 -4.13 38.12
C LEU A 6 -4.03 -4.52 37.05
N GLY A 7 -4.44 -5.46 36.21
CA GLY A 7 -3.64 -6.10 35.20
C GLY A 7 -3.13 -5.17 34.11
N LEU A 8 -1.93 -5.47 33.66
CA LEU A 8 -1.23 -4.86 32.53
C LEU A 8 -1.95 -5.18 31.19
N PRO A 9 -1.99 -4.25 30.25
CA PRO A 9 -2.56 -4.51 28.94
C PRO A 9 -1.66 -5.46 28.13
N LEU A 10 -2.32 -6.36 27.44
CA LEU A 10 -1.76 -7.34 26.55
C LEU A 10 -0.84 -6.68 25.50
N SER A 11 0.43 -7.05 25.53
CA SER A 11 1.39 -6.76 24.50
C SER A 11 0.94 -7.43 23.20
N TYR A 12 0.57 -6.62 22.22
CA TYR A 12 0.28 -7.04 20.86
C TYR A 12 1.61 -7.39 20.17
N SER A 13 1.95 -8.67 20.20
CA SER A 13 3.04 -9.20 19.39
C SER A 13 2.56 -9.27 17.94
N PRO A 14 3.27 -8.69 16.97
CA PRO A 14 2.94 -8.91 15.56
C PRO A 14 3.15 -10.38 15.23
N VAL A 15 2.09 -11.06 14.88
CA VAL A 15 2.13 -12.44 14.38
C VAL A 15 2.90 -12.42 13.07
N PRO A 16 4.02 -13.13 12.92
CA PRO A 16 4.67 -13.25 11.63
C PRO A 16 3.74 -14.06 10.72
N ILE A 17 3.26 -13.43 9.66
CA ILE A 17 2.57 -14.13 8.56
C ILE A 17 3.62 -15.04 7.92
N PHE A 18 3.62 -16.30 8.33
CA PHE A 18 4.42 -17.36 7.73
C PHE A 18 3.83 -17.63 6.34
N LEU A 19 4.35 -16.97 5.33
CA LEU A 19 4.13 -17.37 3.96
C LEU A 19 4.94 -18.67 3.72
N PRO A 20 4.30 -19.76 3.22
CA PRO A 20 5.01 -20.99 2.95
C PRO A 20 6.11 -20.72 1.92
N TRP A 21 7.29 -21.15 2.25
CA TRP A 21 8.52 -21.20 1.50
C TRP A 21 8.33 -21.36 -0.01
N ILE A 22 8.29 -20.24 -0.74
CA ILE A 22 8.75 -20.27 -2.13
C ILE A 22 10.26 -20.18 -2.03
N ARG A 23 10.88 -21.34 -2.07
CA ARG A 23 12.33 -21.51 -2.20
C ARG A 23 12.68 -21.01 -3.60
N ILE A 24 12.91 -19.71 -3.74
CA ILE A 24 13.53 -19.15 -4.93
C ILE A 24 14.96 -19.73 -4.91
N PRO A 25 15.37 -20.48 -5.94
CA PRO A 25 16.73 -20.95 -6.00
C PRO A 25 17.63 -19.72 -5.85
N ARG A 26 18.58 -19.80 -4.92
CA ARG A 26 19.64 -18.83 -4.74
C ARG A 26 20.32 -18.70 -6.10
N MET A 27 19.85 -17.75 -6.91
CA MET A 27 20.43 -17.52 -8.22
C MET A 27 21.87 -17.10 -8.01
N MET A 28 22.70 -17.96 -8.52
CA MET A 28 24.14 -17.95 -8.63
C MET A 28 24.66 -16.53 -8.84
N SER A 29 25.77 -16.28 -8.14
CA SER A 29 26.68 -15.17 -8.35
C SER A 29 26.68 -14.71 -9.81
N PRO A 30 26.52 -13.39 -10.08
CA PRO A 30 26.60 -12.88 -11.44
C PRO A 30 28.06 -12.73 -11.85
N CYS A 31 28.77 -13.85 -11.92
CA CYS A 31 29.99 -13.95 -12.72
C CYS A 31 29.60 -14.53 -14.07
N ALA A 32 29.63 -13.65 -15.08
CA ALA A 32 29.79 -13.99 -16.48
C ALA A 32 28.73 -14.91 -17.12
N GLU A 33 27.58 -14.35 -17.39
CA GLU A 33 27.02 -14.54 -18.72
C GLU A 33 26.61 -13.17 -19.26
N LYS A 34 27.47 -12.63 -20.10
CA LYS A 34 27.11 -11.63 -21.09
C LYS A 34 26.00 -12.25 -21.93
N PHE A 35 24.75 -12.06 -21.50
CA PHE A 35 23.63 -12.27 -22.38
C PHE A 35 23.79 -11.29 -23.54
N TYR A 36 24.37 -11.80 -24.61
CA TYR A 36 24.26 -11.19 -25.93
C TYR A 36 22.77 -11.16 -26.29
N PHE A 37 22.09 -10.14 -25.81
CA PHE A 37 20.76 -9.81 -26.31
C PHE A 37 20.94 -9.32 -27.75
N ARG A 38 20.84 -10.29 -28.66
CA ARG A 38 20.77 -10.02 -30.11
C ARG A 38 19.62 -9.08 -30.36
N LYS A 39 19.92 -7.86 -30.83
CA LYS A 39 18.97 -6.87 -31.29
C LYS A 39 17.87 -7.52 -32.16
N LYS A 40 16.70 -7.77 -31.60
CA LYS A 40 15.47 -7.98 -32.37
C LYS A 40 14.45 -6.95 -31.87
N GLY A 41 14.19 -5.96 -32.69
CA GLY A 41 12.97 -5.16 -32.70
C GLY A 41 12.81 -4.10 -31.59
N GLY A 42 12.62 -2.86 -31.98
CA GLY A 42 12.42 -1.68 -31.12
C GLY A 42 11.30 -1.75 -30.06
N GLY A 43 10.52 -2.85 -30.00
CA GLY A 43 9.49 -3.05 -28.99
C GLY A 43 10.01 -3.39 -27.58
N ILE A 44 11.05 -4.21 -27.50
CA ILE A 44 11.61 -4.69 -26.19
C ILE A 44 12.30 -3.53 -25.43
N ILE A 45 12.96 -2.63 -26.16
CA ILE A 45 13.65 -1.49 -25.54
C ILE A 45 12.64 -0.49 -24.94
N MET A 46 11.51 -0.24 -25.64
CA MET A 46 10.45 0.63 -25.15
C MET A 46 9.76 0.07 -23.89
N GLU A 47 9.59 -1.24 -23.80
CA GLU A 47 8.99 -1.88 -22.65
C GLU A 47 9.89 -1.81 -21.40
N GLN A 48 11.19 -2.06 -21.56
CA GLN A 48 12.16 -1.93 -20.46
C GLN A 48 12.29 -0.48 -19.96
N THR A 49 12.20 0.50 -20.84
CA THR A 49 12.23 1.92 -20.45
C THR A 49 11.01 2.28 -19.60
N LYS A 50 9.82 1.82 -19.99
CA LYS A 50 8.58 2.03 -19.21
C LYS A 50 8.65 1.37 -17.84
N ILE A 51 9.17 0.13 -17.76
CA ILE A 51 9.34 -0.55 -16.49
C ILE A 51 10.34 0.20 -15.60
N ARG A 52 11.43 0.72 -16.17
CA ARG A 52 12.41 1.52 -15.43
C ARG A 52 11.81 2.81 -14.87
N GLU A 53 11.02 3.52 -15.66
CA GLU A 53 10.28 4.70 -15.21
C GLU A 53 9.32 4.35 -14.06
N GLN A 54 8.57 3.27 -14.20
CA GLN A 54 7.66 2.79 -13.14
C GLN A 54 8.42 2.45 -11.84
N VAL A 55 9.55 1.75 -11.93
CA VAL A 55 10.39 1.42 -10.75
C VAL A 55 10.86 2.71 -10.05
N ILE A 56 11.32 3.70 -10.83
CA ILE A 56 11.77 4.99 -10.28
C ILE A 56 10.62 5.73 -9.59
N ASP A 57 9.43 5.72 -10.19
CA ASP A 57 8.25 6.39 -9.63
C ASP A 57 7.76 5.69 -8.37
N ASP A 58 7.72 4.36 -8.36
CA ASP A 58 7.36 3.57 -7.17
C ASP A 58 8.35 3.86 -6.01
N LEU A 59 9.66 3.92 -6.29
CA LEU A 59 10.67 4.24 -5.29
C LEU A 59 10.53 5.67 -4.75
N LYS A 60 10.23 6.65 -5.62
CA LYS A 60 10.01 8.05 -5.22
C LYS A 60 8.75 8.24 -4.39
N GLN A 61 7.72 7.41 -4.61
CA GLN A 61 6.48 7.46 -3.85
C GLN A 61 6.62 6.90 -2.43
N TYR A 62 7.66 6.13 -2.15
CA TYR A 62 7.83 5.46 -0.85
C TYR A 62 7.72 6.41 0.37
N PRO A 63 8.37 7.59 0.44
CA PRO A 63 8.22 8.51 1.56
C PRO A 63 6.77 9.02 1.74
N GLU A 64 6.07 9.25 0.63
CA GLU A 64 4.66 9.68 0.65
C GLU A 64 3.75 8.55 1.13
N LEU A 65 4.00 7.31 0.70
CA LEU A 65 3.28 6.15 1.21
C LEU A 65 3.45 5.98 2.72
N LYS A 66 4.66 6.19 3.26
CA LYS A 66 4.92 6.16 4.71
C LYS A 66 4.14 7.26 5.45
N LYS A 67 4.07 8.48 4.91
CA LYS A 67 3.25 9.55 5.49
C LYS A 67 1.77 9.19 5.45
N LYS A 68 1.29 8.62 4.33
CA LYS A 68 -0.08 8.19 4.18
C LYS A 68 -0.48 7.12 5.22
N VAL A 69 0.40 6.16 5.51
CA VAL A 69 0.17 5.18 6.58
C VAL A 69 -0.03 5.86 7.94
N ILE A 70 0.79 6.87 8.26
CA ILE A 70 0.65 7.60 9.54
C ILE A 70 -0.70 8.31 9.62
N LEU A 71 -1.13 8.96 8.53
CA LEU A 71 -2.43 9.63 8.46
C LEU A 71 -3.59 8.65 8.58
N LEU A 72 -3.58 7.56 7.82
CA LEU A 72 -4.64 6.54 7.85
C LEU A 72 -4.74 5.86 9.22
N ARG A 73 -3.62 5.62 9.92
CA ARG A 73 -3.65 5.11 11.30
C ARG A 73 -4.29 6.10 12.26
N TYR A 74 -3.97 7.39 12.12
CA TYR A 74 -4.63 8.42 12.92
C TYR A 74 -6.14 8.47 12.64
N GLU A 75 -6.56 8.41 11.38
CA GLU A 75 -7.97 8.37 10.99
C GLU A 75 -8.68 7.10 11.50
N GLN A 76 -7.99 5.97 11.51
CA GLN A 76 -8.53 4.72 12.06
C GLN A 76 -8.75 4.79 13.58
N GLU A 77 -7.83 5.45 14.31
CA GLU A 77 -7.96 5.67 15.76
C GLU A 77 -9.00 6.76 16.10
N HIS A 78 -9.20 7.72 15.18
CA HIS A 78 -10.09 8.87 15.35
C HIS A 78 -11.07 8.99 14.16
N PRO A 79 -11.92 7.98 13.92
CA PRO A 79 -12.81 7.99 12.78
C PRO A 79 -13.79 9.14 12.85
N ALA A 80 -13.99 9.83 11.73
CA ALA A 80 -15.00 10.85 11.61
C ALA A 80 -16.38 10.22 11.83
N LYS A 81 -17.15 10.78 12.78
CA LYS A 81 -18.52 10.33 13.03
C LYS A 81 -19.45 10.93 12.00
N ILE A 82 -20.26 10.11 11.39
CA ILE A 82 -21.28 10.53 10.44
C ILE A 82 -22.31 11.38 11.14
N SER A 83 -22.67 12.53 10.55
CA SER A 83 -23.65 13.44 11.09
C SER A 83 -25.07 12.87 11.02
N ASP A 84 -25.94 13.32 11.92
CA ASP A 84 -27.33 12.84 11.95
C ASP A 84 -28.09 13.24 10.66
N SER A 85 -27.75 14.38 10.05
CA SER A 85 -28.32 14.82 8.76
C SER A 85 -27.95 13.86 7.63
N GLU A 86 -26.68 13.43 7.51
CA GLU A 86 -26.24 12.49 6.49
C GLU A 86 -26.93 11.13 6.63
N VAL A 87 -27.14 10.65 7.88
CA VAL A 87 -27.90 9.42 8.12
C VAL A 87 -29.34 9.55 7.63
N ILE A 88 -30.02 10.67 7.99
CA ILE A 88 -31.40 10.95 7.56
C ILE A 88 -31.47 11.03 6.04
N ASP A 89 -30.57 11.74 5.39
CA ASP A 89 -30.52 11.88 3.93
C ASP A 89 -30.29 10.53 3.24
N SER A 90 -29.38 9.70 3.75
CA SER A 90 -29.16 8.35 3.22
C SER A 90 -30.40 7.46 3.31
N MET A 91 -31.21 7.63 4.36
CA MET A 91 -32.48 6.92 4.53
C MET A 91 -33.60 7.51 3.68
N ALA A 92 -33.55 8.83 3.40
CA ALA A 92 -34.54 9.52 2.57
C ALA A 92 -34.39 9.17 1.07
N LEU A 93 -33.14 9.06 0.58
CA LEU A 93 -32.82 8.74 -0.82
C LEU A 93 -33.14 7.29 -1.20
N SER A 94 -33.20 6.38 -0.23
CA SER A 94 -33.48 4.94 -0.46
C SER A 94 -34.96 4.64 -0.83
N ARG A 95 -35.74 5.62 -1.25
CA ARG A 95 -37.17 5.45 -1.45
C ARG A 95 -37.60 5.60 -2.90
N PRO A 96 -38.38 4.66 -3.46
CA PRO A 96 -39.12 4.91 -4.69
C PRO A 96 -40.20 5.98 -4.46
N VAL A 97 -40.25 6.95 -5.35
CA VAL A 97 -41.31 7.99 -5.34
C VAL A 97 -42.63 7.29 -5.61
N SER A 98 -43.47 7.17 -4.59
CA SER A 98 -44.83 6.68 -4.73
C SER A 98 -45.77 7.90 -4.87
N ASP A 99 -46.28 8.12 -6.04
CA ASP A 99 -47.21 9.19 -6.40
C ASP A 99 -48.66 8.97 -5.88
N GLY A 100 -48.81 8.26 -4.78
CA GLY A 100 -50.15 8.02 -4.19
C GLY A 100 -50.62 9.18 -3.32
N ILE A 101 -51.83 9.74 -3.61
CA ILE A 101 -52.55 10.68 -2.76
C ILE A 101 -52.82 9.98 -1.41
N ARG A 102 -52.32 10.56 -0.30
CA ARG A 102 -52.46 9.99 1.03
C ARG A 102 -53.67 10.62 1.76
N PRO A 103 -54.48 9.83 2.47
CA PRO A 103 -55.57 10.37 3.29
C PRO A 103 -55.02 11.28 4.39
N ALA A 104 -55.77 12.38 4.70
CA ALA A 104 -55.45 13.28 5.79
C ALA A 104 -55.50 12.53 7.14
N GLY A 105 -54.44 12.65 7.96
CA GLY A 105 -54.35 12.00 9.29
C GLY A 105 -53.45 10.77 9.35
N PHE A 106 -52.85 10.33 8.24
CA PHE A 106 -51.91 9.20 8.24
C PHE A 106 -50.52 9.65 8.73
N ILE A 107 -50.11 9.22 9.92
CA ILE A 107 -48.71 9.39 10.35
C ILE A 107 -47.85 8.57 9.40
N SER A 108 -46.94 9.24 8.74
CA SER A 108 -46.06 8.58 7.75
C SER A 108 -45.25 7.46 8.41
N ASP A 109 -45.49 6.21 8.03
CA ASP A 109 -44.63 5.04 8.40
C ASP A 109 -43.15 5.32 8.21
N LYS A 110 -42.82 6.29 7.36
CA LYS A 110 -41.48 6.75 7.10
C LYS A 110 -40.78 7.31 8.33
N THR A 111 -41.46 8.22 9.06
CA THR A 111 -40.88 8.87 10.27
C THR A 111 -40.68 7.83 11.37
N MET A 112 -41.64 6.94 11.57
CA MET A 112 -41.50 5.86 12.55
C MET A 112 -40.37 4.89 12.18
N ARG A 113 -40.24 4.51 10.89
CA ARG A 113 -39.20 3.66 10.39
C ARG A 113 -37.82 4.31 10.46
N ILE A 114 -37.71 5.60 10.15
CA ILE A 114 -36.45 6.36 10.32
C ILE A 114 -36.06 6.35 11.81
N ALA A 115 -36.98 6.67 12.72
CA ALA A 115 -36.70 6.70 14.15
C ALA A 115 -36.25 5.34 14.70
N THR A 116 -36.85 4.25 14.22
CA THR A 116 -36.52 2.88 14.66
C THR A 116 -35.19 2.40 14.10
N GLN A 117 -34.90 2.70 12.84
CA GLN A 117 -33.71 2.18 12.14
C GLN A 117 -32.53 3.16 12.15
N PHE A 118 -32.72 4.38 12.68
CA PHE A 118 -31.71 5.43 12.61
C PHE A 118 -30.39 5.02 13.30
N ARG A 119 -30.46 4.44 14.49
CA ARG A 119 -29.29 4.05 15.26
C ARG A 119 -28.51 2.95 14.53
N ASP A 120 -29.21 1.90 14.09
CA ASP A 120 -28.59 0.79 13.37
C ASP A 120 -27.94 1.27 12.07
N LYS A 121 -28.59 2.18 11.35
CA LYS A 121 -28.04 2.76 10.13
C LYS A 121 -26.80 3.61 10.38
N LYS A 122 -26.84 4.42 11.45
CA LYS A 122 -25.69 5.25 11.86
C LYS A 122 -24.49 4.38 12.25
N ASP A 123 -24.69 3.36 13.05
CA ASP A 123 -23.64 2.44 13.47
C ASP A 123 -23.05 1.68 12.29
N ARG A 124 -23.89 1.24 11.36
CA ARG A 124 -23.47 0.58 10.13
C ARG A 124 -22.61 1.49 9.25
N LEU A 125 -23.03 2.73 9.02
CA LEU A 125 -22.28 3.68 8.21
C LEU A 125 -20.93 4.03 8.85
N ASN A 126 -20.87 4.20 10.17
CA ASN A 126 -19.61 4.41 10.87
C ASN A 126 -18.69 3.19 10.76
N GLN A 127 -19.22 1.97 10.82
CA GLN A 127 -18.44 0.75 10.62
C GLN A 127 -17.94 0.63 9.17
N GLU A 128 -18.76 0.95 8.19
CA GLU A 128 -18.36 0.97 6.77
C GLU A 128 -17.17 1.92 6.56
N THR A 129 -17.21 3.13 7.12
CA THR A 129 -16.09 4.10 7.04
C THR A 129 -14.79 3.55 7.68
N ILE A 130 -14.89 2.92 8.87
CA ILE A 130 -13.73 2.32 9.54
C ILE A 130 -13.15 1.18 8.69
N MET A 131 -14.00 0.36 8.08
CA MET A 131 -13.56 -0.74 7.20
C MET A 131 -12.88 -0.23 5.93
N GLU A 132 -13.38 0.87 5.33
CA GLU A 132 -12.75 1.50 4.16
C GLU A 132 -11.35 2.02 4.51
N ILE A 133 -11.19 2.73 5.63
CA ILE A 133 -9.88 3.20 6.11
C ILE A 133 -8.94 2.01 6.35
N ALA A 134 -9.41 0.95 7.00
CA ALA A 134 -8.61 -0.23 7.28
C ALA A 134 -8.16 -0.95 5.99
N GLN A 135 -9.03 -1.02 4.97
CA GLN A 135 -8.70 -1.61 3.67
C GLN A 135 -7.68 -0.76 2.91
N GLU A 136 -7.82 0.57 2.95
CA GLU A 136 -6.86 1.47 2.32
C GLU A 136 -5.49 1.37 3.02
N LEU A 137 -5.47 1.39 4.35
CA LEU A 137 -4.27 1.19 5.16
C LEU A 137 -3.55 -0.12 4.78
N TYR A 138 -4.29 -1.22 4.75
CA TYR A 138 -3.75 -2.52 4.34
C TYR A 138 -3.14 -2.48 2.94
N THR A 139 -3.81 -1.84 1.99
CA THR A 139 -3.33 -1.72 0.61
C THR A 139 -2.01 -0.95 0.52
N VAL A 140 -1.91 0.18 1.25
CA VAL A 140 -0.70 1.01 1.29
C VAL A 140 0.45 0.26 2.00
N GLU A 141 0.18 -0.40 3.12
CA GLU A 141 1.19 -1.21 3.83
C GLU A 141 1.71 -2.36 2.96
N GLN A 142 0.85 -3.00 2.17
CA GLN A 142 1.25 -4.02 1.20
C GLN A 142 2.16 -3.46 0.09
N GLN A 143 1.89 -2.24 -0.39
CA GLN A 143 2.75 -1.58 -1.37
C GLN A 143 4.14 -1.30 -0.79
N ILE A 144 4.21 -0.75 0.41
CA ILE A 144 5.46 -0.48 1.13
C ILE A 144 6.25 -1.79 1.33
N SER A 145 5.59 -2.82 1.86
CA SER A 145 6.23 -4.13 2.12
C SER A 145 6.80 -4.77 0.86
N LYS A 146 6.11 -4.63 -0.28
CA LYS A 146 6.60 -5.10 -1.58
C LYS A 146 7.85 -4.35 -2.02
N LEU A 147 7.86 -3.02 -1.90
CA LEU A 147 9.02 -2.20 -2.26
C LEU A 147 10.23 -2.53 -1.37
N GLU A 148 10.02 -2.63 -0.06
CA GLU A 148 11.06 -3.03 0.89
C GLU A 148 11.62 -4.42 0.57
N PHE A 149 10.74 -5.37 0.25
CA PHE A 149 11.13 -6.72 -0.17
C PHE A 149 11.95 -6.70 -1.45
N TYR A 150 11.53 -5.97 -2.49
CA TYR A 150 12.29 -5.92 -3.75
C TYR A 150 13.66 -5.29 -3.57
N VAL A 151 13.75 -4.20 -2.78
CA VAL A 151 15.04 -3.59 -2.45
C VAL A 151 15.92 -4.52 -1.61
N SER A 152 15.34 -5.37 -0.77
CA SER A 152 16.10 -6.37 0.01
C SER A 152 16.69 -7.50 -0.84
N GLN A 153 16.19 -7.71 -2.05
CA GLN A 153 16.72 -8.71 -2.99
C GLN A 153 17.95 -8.21 -3.78
N LEU A 154 18.25 -6.91 -3.69
CA LEU A 154 19.43 -6.33 -4.32
C LEU A 154 20.72 -6.76 -3.59
N GLU A 155 21.85 -6.60 -4.27
CA GLU A 155 23.16 -6.69 -3.63
C GLU A 155 23.26 -5.63 -2.49
N GLU A 156 23.86 -5.97 -1.36
CA GLU A 156 23.92 -5.15 -0.16
C GLU A 156 24.32 -3.69 -0.45
N LYS A 157 25.36 -3.49 -1.26
CA LYS A 157 25.87 -2.16 -1.63
C LYS A 157 24.91 -1.35 -2.49
N GLN A 158 24.11 -2.02 -3.33
CA GLN A 158 23.07 -1.40 -4.17
C GLN A 158 21.85 -1.08 -3.32
N ALA A 159 21.42 -2.03 -2.48
CA ALA A 159 20.32 -1.88 -1.56
C ALA A 159 20.53 -0.70 -0.60
N GLU A 160 21.75 -0.55 -0.05
CA GLU A 160 22.10 0.53 0.85
C GLU A 160 21.97 1.90 0.18
N VAL A 161 22.51 2.08 -1.02
CA VAL A 161 22.39 3.34 -1.77
C VAL A 161 20.94 3.63 -2.12
N THR A 162 20.18 2.61 -2.55
CA THR A 162 18.77 2.76 -2.92
C THR A 162 17.92 3.17 -1.71
N ARG A 163 18.10 2.54 -0.55
CA ARG A 163 17.38 2.90 0.68
C ARG A 163 17.69 4.32 1.12
N LYS A 164 18.97 4.66 1.22
CA LYS A 164 19.38 6.00 1.68
C LYS A 164 18.89 7.10 0.75
N TYR A 165 18.94 6.88 -0.56
CA TYR A 165 18.52 7.88 -1.54
C TYR A 165 17.00 8.01 -1.66
N TYR A 166 16.28 6.88 -1.85
CA TYR A 166 14.84 6.92 -2.12
C TYR A 166 13.98 6.82 -0.85
N PHE A 167 14.38 6.03 0.15
CA PHE A 167 13.55 5.81 1.35
C PHE A 167 13.83 6.85 2.43
N GLU A 168 15.11 7.22 2.62
CA GLU A 168 15.51 8.22 3.61
C GLU A 168 15.56 9.64 3.03
N GLY A 169 15.48 9.80 1.70
CA GLY A 169 15.48 11.09 1.02
C GLY A 169 16.80 11.84 1.10
N LYS A 170 17.92 11.15 1.33
CA LYS A 170 19.25 11.76 1.45
C LYS A 170 19.72 12.33 0.10
N THR A 171 20.34 13.49 0.17
CA THR A 171 20.99 14.11 -0.98
C THR A 171 22.30 13.39 -1.36
N TRP A 172 22.75 13.57 -2.60
CA TRP A 172 24.02 12.99 -3.06
C TRP A 172 25.22 13.42 -2.23
N GLY A 173 25.23 14.67 -1.74
CA GLY A 173 26.31 15.19 -0.88
C GLY A 173 26.34 14.53 0.49
N GLU A 174 25.18 14.21 1.06
CA GLU A 174 25.07 13.48 2.33
C GLU A 174 25.49 12.03 2.18
N LEU A 175 25.03 11.36 1.10
CA LEU A 175 25.46 10.01 0.78
C LEU A 175 26.97 9.88 0.59
N GLN A 176 27.58 10.85 -0.09
CA GLN A 176 29.03 10.87 -0.31
C GLN A 176 29.79 10.98 1.01
N ARG A 177 29.34 11.85 1.91
CA ARG A 177 29.98 12.04 3.23
C ARG A 177 29.81 10.82 4.12
N GLU A 178 28.62 10.22 4.11
CA GLU A 178 28.29 9.09 4.99
C GLU A 178 28.93 7.78 4.53
N MET A 179 28.90 7.54 3.22
CA MET A 179 29.43 6.28 2.65
C MET A 179 30.92 6.38 2.27
N HIS A 180 31.53 7.56 2.36
CA HIS A 180 32.93 7.80 1.96
C HIS A 180 33.24 7.33 0.53
N LEU A 181 32.28 7.48 -0.40
CA LEU A 181 32.39 7.04 -1.77
C LEU A 181 32.41 8.22 -2.76
N ALA A 182 33.13 8.03 -3.87
CA ALA A 182 33.10 9.00 -4.95
C ALA A 182 31.72 9.08 -5.59
N PRO A 183 31.27 10.26 -6.06
CA PRO A 183 29.94 10.45 -6.68
C PRO A 183 29.66 9.48 -7.81
N ARG A 184 30.66 9.23 -8.66
CA ARG A 184 30.57 8.28 -9.79
C ARG A 184 30.26 6.85 -9.33
N THR A 185 30.85 6.44 -8.19
CA THR A 185 30.60 5.09 -7.62
C THR A 185 29.17 4.98 -7.07
N LEU A 186 28.68 6.03 -6.41
CA LEU A 186 27.31 6.09 -5.90
C LEU A 186 26.29 6.02 -7.04
N LEU A 187 26.50 6.82 -8.10
CA LEU A 187 25.63 6.81 -9.28
C LEU A 187 25.62 5.42 -9.93
N LYS A 188 26.81 4.80 -10.11
CA LYS A 188 26.90 3.46 -10.67
C LYS A 188 26.12 2.43 -9.82
N ARG A 189 26.32 2.43 -8.49
CA ARG A 189 25.60 1.51 -7.59
C ARG A 189 24.09 1.70 -7.64
N ARG A 190 23.61 2.96 -7.75
CA ARG A 190 22.19 3.24 -7.94
C ARG A 190 21.68 2.66 -9.26
N ASP A 191 22.41 2.92 -10.35
CA ASP A 191 21.98 2.46 -11.69
C ASP A 191 22.01 0.95 -11.79
N ASP A 192 23.02 0.28 -11.27
CA ASP A 192 23.09 -1.17 -11.17
C ASP A 192 21.91 -1.73 -10.33
N GLY A 193 21.55 -1.06 -9.24
CA GLY A 193 20.37 -1.40 -8.42
C GLY A 193 19.04 -1.23 -9.16
N LEU A 194 18.89 -0.14 -9.92
CA LEU A 194 17.70 0.08 -10.74
C LEU A 194 17.57 -0.99 -11.83
N ASP A 195 18.66 -1.38 -12.49
CA ASP A 195 18.65 -2.42 -13.52
C ASP A 195 18.27 -3.79 -12.93
N ALA A 196 18.75 -4.10 -11.73
CA ALA A 196 18.34 -5.30 -11.01
C ALA A 196 16.84 -5.27 -10.64
N LEU A 197 16.31 -4.13 -10.17
CA LEU A 197 14.88 -3.97 -9.90
C LEU A 197 14.03 -4.11 -11.17
N VAL A 198 14.46 -3.54 -12.29
CA VAL A 198 13.78 -3.70 -13.59
C VAL A 198 13.68 -5.18 -13.96
N SER A 199 14.72 -5.96 -13.71
CA SER A 199 14.71 -7.42 -13.97
C SER A 199 13.68 -8.13 -13.07
N ILE A 200 13.58 -7.76 -11.79
CA ILE A 200 12.58 -8.30 -10.86
C ILE A 200 11.16 -7.95 -11.32
N TYR A 201 10.90 -6.69 -11.67
CA TYR A 201 9.58 -6.24 -12.15
C TYR A 201 9.17 -6.92 -13.45
N SER A 202 10.11 -7.09 -14.39
CA SER A 202 9.89 -7.82 -15.65
C SER A 202 9.49 -9.27 -15.39
N TYR A 203 10.19 -9.95 -14.49
CA TYR A 203 9.87 -11.33 -14.10
C TYR A 203 8.47 -11.45 -13.47
N ILE A 204 8.14 -10.55 -12.55
CA ILE A 204 6.82 -10.52 -11.91
C ILE A 204 5.71 -10.23 -12.93
N GLY A 205 5.96 -9.35 -13.90
CA GLY A 205 5.04 -9.06 -14.99
C GLY A 205 4.73 -10.31 -15.84
N GLN A 206 5.75 -11.09 -16.18
CA GLN A 206 5.60 -12.35 -16.90
C GLN A 206 4.80 -13.39 -16.10
N VAL A 207 5.13 -13.62 -14.84
CA VAL A 207 4.40 -14.56 -13.96
C VAL A 207 2.93 -14.19 -13.79
N LYS A 208 2.60 -12.88 -13.70
CA LYS A 208 1.21 -12.42 -13.63
C LYS A 208 0.47 -12.56 -14.97
N GLY A 209 1.18 -12.42 -16.09
CA GLY A 209 0.65 -12.64 -17.43
C GLY A 209 0.22 -14.09 -17.64
N ASP A 210 1.07 -15.04 -17.26
CA ASP A 210 0.79 -16.48 -17.40
C ASP A 210 -0.43 -16.93 -16.58
N ARG A 211 -0.60 -16.40 -15.36
CA ARG A 211 -1.75 -16.72 -14.50
C ARG A 211 -3.10 -16.24 -15.04
N ARG A 212 -3.12 -15.29 -15.97
CA ARG A 212 -4.37 -14.78 -16.58
C ARG A 212 -4.77 -15.58 -17.83
N ASN A 213 -3.86 -16.38 -18.34
CA ASN A 213 -4.06 -17.19 -19.55
C ASN A 213 -4.36 -18.67 -19.23
N THR A 214 -4.41 -19.03 -17.94
CA THR A 214 -4.79 -20.37 -17.44
C THR A 214 -6.17 -20.33 -16.79
#